data_5b02ed91a121ba8aeb13a6b9aa88b881
#
_entry.id   5b02ed91a121ba8aeb13a6b9aa88b881
#
_cell.length_a   1.000
_cell.length_b   1.000
_cell.length_c   1.000
_cell.angle_alpha   90.00
_cell.angle_beta   90.00
_cell.angle_gamma   90.00
#
_symmetry.space_group_name_H-M   'P 1'
#
loop_
_entity.id
_entity.type
_entity.pdbx_description
1 polymer ?
#
loop_
_entity_poly.entity_id
_entity_poly.type
_entity_poly.pdbx_seq_one_letter_code
_entity_poly.pdbx_strand_id
1 'polypeptide(L)' 'MKKRFKITDLCCANCAAKMEHEIRKLPGVTSATVNFLTQKLSIEGDDARFDEIVREAVAVCKKIEPDCEVIL' A
#
# COMPACT_ATOMS: atom_id res chain seq x y z
N MET A 1 7.93 -7.94 -9.65
CA MET A 1 6.78 -8.65 -9.07
C MET A 1 5.66 -7.67 -8.77
N LYS A 2 4.45 -8.08 -9.00
CA LYS A 2 3.28 -7.23 -8.76
C LYS A 2 2.22 -8.03 -8.02
N LYS A 3 1.69 -7.46 -6.95
CA LYS A 3 0.59 -8.06 -6.20
C LYS A 3 -0.46 -7.02 -5.84
N ARG A 4 -1.69 -7.48 -5.70
CA ARG A 4 -2.81 -6.67 -5.26
C ARG A 4 -3.30 -7.18 -3.92
N PHE A 5 -3.64 -6.25 -3.03
CA PHE A 5 -4.15 -6.56 -1.71
C PHE A 5 -5.44 -5.80 -1.49
N LYS A 6 -6.31 -6.37 -0.69
CA LYS A 6 -7.52 -5.68 -0.27
C LYS A 6 -7.20 -4.85 0.97
N ILE A 7 -7.74 -3.63 1.02
CA ILE A 7 -7.66 -2.78 2.22
C ILE A 7 -9.07 -2.64 2.77
N THR A 8 -9.22 -2.79 4.07
CA THR A 8 -10.50 -2.57 4.74
C THR A 8 -10.51 -1.22 5.47
N ASP A 9 -11.70 -0.64 5.60
CA ASP A 9 -11.91 0.61 6.36
C ASP A 9 -11.13 1.81 5.83
N LEU A 10 -10.81 1.82 4.54
CA LEU A 10 -10.23 2.97 3.89
C LEU A 10 -11.36 3.93 3.52
N CYS A 11 -11.52 4.99 4.29
CA CYS A 11 -12.67 5.88 4.17
C CYS A 11 -12.33 7.29 3.68
N CYS A 12 -11.10 7.53 3.25
CA CYS A 12 -10.67 8.87 2.85
C CYS A 12 -9.79 8.83 1.60
N ALA A 13 -10.19 9.56 0.57
CA ALA A 13 -9.41 9.64 -0.66
C ALA A 13 -8.04 10.29 -0.44
N ASN A 14 -7.95 11.27 0.46
CA ASN A 14 -6.67 11.90 0.80
C ASN A 14 -5.73 10.93 1.49
N CYS A 15 -6.26 10.07 2.34
CA CYS A 15 -5.47 9.03 2.99
C CYS A 15 -4.92 8.04 1.96
N ALA A 16 -5.75 7.65 0.99
CA ALA A 16 -5.32 6.76 -0.09
C ALA A 16 -4.17 7.39 -0.89
N ALA A 17 -4.27 8.67 -1.22
CA ALA A 17 -3.23 9.38 -1.94
C ALA A 17 -1.93 9.46 -1.14
N LYS A 18 -2.02 9.69 0.16
CA LYS A 18 -0.85 9.72 1.04
C LYS A 18 -0.18 8.35 1.13
N MET A 19 -0.97 7.30 1.27
CA MET A 19 -0.47 5.93 1.30
C MET A 19 0.29 5.61 0.02
N GLU A 20 -0.31 5.90 -1.12
CA GLU A 20 0.32 5.68 -2.42
C GLU A 20 1.64 6.43 -2.54
N HIS A 21 1.64 7.70 -2.18
CA HIS A 21 2.84 8.54 -2.24
C HIS A 21 3.97 8.00 -1.38
N GLU A 22 3.67 7.62 -0.14
CA GLU A 22 4.67 7.09 0.78
C GLU A 22 5.17 5.71 0.37
N ILE A 23 4.28 4.85 -0.13
CA ILE A 23 4.67 3.52 -0.57
C ILE A 23 5.61 3.62 -1.78
N ARG A 24 5.36 4.56 -2.68
CA ARG A 24 6.22 4.78 -3.85
C ARG A 24 7.64 5.19 -3.47
N LYS A 25 7.82 5.77 -2.29
CA LYS A 25 9.16 6.17 -1.81
C LYS A 25 9.97 5.01 -1.24
N LEU A 26 9.35 3.87 -0.99
CA LEU A 26 10.05 2.74 -0.41
C LEU A 26 11.08 2.17 -1.38
N PRO A 27 12.27 1.77 -0.88
CA PRO A 27 13.28 1.18 -1.74
C PRO A 27 12.77 -0.09 -2.42
N GLY A 28 13.01 -0.21 -3.72
CA GLY A 28 12.61 -1.37 -4.49
C GLY A 28 11.21 -1.29 -5.08
N VAL A 29 10.42 -0.29 -4.72
CA VAL A 29 9.09 -0.09 -5.29
C VAL A 29 9.21 0.64 -6.63
N THR A 30 8.72 0.02 -7.70
CA THR A 30 8.68 0.64 -9.02
C THR A 30 7.34 1.33 -9.29
N SER A 31 6.27 0.83 -8.69
CA SER A 31 4.94 1.41 -8.84
C SER A 31 4.06 1.02 -7.66
N ALA A 32 3.15 1.89 -7.30
CA ALA A 32 2.15 1.60 -6.28
C ALA A 32 0.89 2.40 -6.57
N THR A 33 -0.25 1.76 -6.37
CA THR A 33 -1.56 2.39 -6.57
C THR A 33 -2.46 1.99 -5.43
N VAL A 34 -3.10 2.97 -4.81
CA VAL A 34 -4.12 2.74 -3.80
C VAL A 34 -5.43 3.26 -4.36
N ASN A 35 -6.40 2.37 -4.54
CA ASN A 35 -7.71 2.73 -5.07
C ASN A 35 -8.71 2.82 -3.92
N PHE A 36 -9.15 4.04 -3.65
CA PHE A 36 -10.11 4.32 -2.60
C PHE A 36 -11.50 3.72 -2.90
N LEU A 37 -11.91 3.75 -4.17
CA LEU A 37 -13.25 3.30 -4.54
C LEU A 37 -13.41 1.78 -4.45
N THR A 38 -12.37 1.04 -4.83
CA THR A 38 -12.39 -0.42 -4.77
C THR A 38 -11.74 -0.95 -3.49
N GLN A 39 -11.12 -0.08 -2.72
CA GLN A 39 -10.37 -0.43 -1.50
C GLN A 39 -9.33 -1.52 -1.76
N LYS A 40 -8.49 -1.25 -2.75
CA LYS A 40 -7.43 -2.17 -3.16
C LYS A 40 -6.10 -1.44 -3.23
N LEU A 41 -5.05 -2.15 -2.87
CA LEU A 41 -3.68 -1.71 -2.95
C LEU A 41 -2.94 -2.58 -3.97
N SER A 42 -2.31 -1.95 -4.95
CA SER A 42 -1.42 -2.64 -5.90
C SER A 42 0.01 -2.18 -5.67
N ILE A 43 0.93 -3.12 -5.57
CA ILE A 43 2.35 -2.82 -5.41
C ILE A 43 3.13 -3.58 -6.47
N GLU A 44 4.04 -2.88 -7.14
CA GLU A 44 4.99 -3.47 -8.06
C GLU A 44 6.40 -3.09 -7.62
N GLY A 45 7.27 -4.07 -7.52
CA GLY A 45 8.63 -3.84 -7.08
C GLY A 45 9.53 -5.04 -7.27
N ASP A 46 10.74 -4.93 -6.70
CA ASP A 46 11.78 -5.94 -6.80
C ASP A 46 11.35 -7.25 -6.13
N ASP A 47 11.43 -8.35 -6.87
CA ASP A 47 11.08 -9.68 -6.37
C ASP A 47 11.88 -10.06 -5.12
N ALA A 48 13.17 -9.75 -5.11
CA ALA A 48 14.06 -10.12 -4.01
C ALA A 48 13.70 -9.41 -2.70
N ARG A 49 13.04 -8.24 -2.80
CA ARG A 49 12.69 -7.42 -1.64
C ARG A 49 11.19 -7.31 -1.42
N PHE A 50 10.42 -8.05 -2.17
CA PHE A 50 8.97 -7.86 -2.17
C PHE A 50 8.35 -8.07 -0.78
N ASP A 51 8.81 -9.04 -0.03
CA ASP A 51 8.32 -9.29 1.33
C ASP A 51 8.57 -8.09 2.26
N GLU A 52 9.74 -7.48 2.17
CA GLU A 52 10.06 -6.28 2.92
C GLU A 52 9.19 -5.10 2.49
N ILE A 53 9.02 -4.96 1.17
CA ILE A 53 8.18 -3.90 0.60
C ILE A 53 6.76 -4.01 1.13
N VAL A 54 6.20 -5.21 1.14
CA VAL A 54 4.84 -5.44 1.64
C VAL A 54 4.73 -5.09 3.11
N ARG A 55 5.69 -5.50 3.93
CA ARG A 55 5.69 -5.17 5.36
C ARG A 55 5.75 -3.67 5.60
N GLU A 56 6.61 -2.99 4.88
CA GLU A 56 6.73 -1.53 4.99
C GLU A 56 5.47 -0.83 4.50
N ALA A 57 4.87 -1.33 3.42
CA ALA A 57 3.62 -0.78 2.91
C ALA A 57 2.50 -0.92 3.93
N VAL A 58 2.39 -2.06 4.57
CA VAL A 58 1.40 -2.28 5.64
C VAL A 58 1.63 -1.30 6.80
N ALA A 59 2.88 -1.12 7.19
CA ALA A 59 3.23 -0.17 8.25
C ALA A 59 2.86 1.27 7.87
N VAL A 60 3.10 1.66 6.63
CA VAL A 60 2.72 2.97 6.11
C VAL A 60 1.21 3.16 6.17
N CYS A 61 0.45 2.17 5.72
CA CYS A 61 -1.02 2.25 5.76
C CYS A 61 -1.52 2.40 7.19
N LYS A 62 -0.97 1.65 8.12
CA LYS A 62 -1.35 1.73 9.53
C LYS A 62 -0.97 3.07 10.16
N LYS A 63 0.14 3.65 9.75
CA LYS A 63 0.59 4.94 10.24
C LYS A 63 -0.32 6.08 9.80
N ILE A 64 -0.76 6.03 8.55
CA ILE A 64 -1.61 7.07 7.97
C ILE A 64 -3.05 6.92 8.42
N GLU A 65 -3.54 5.68 8.43
CA GLU A 65 -4.92 5.36 8.81
C GLU A 65 -4.92 4.14 9.73
N PRO A 66 -4.84 4.35 11.06
CA PRO A 66 -4.75 3.22 12.01
C PRO A 66 -5.91 2.24 11.95
N ASP A 67 -7.07 2.69 11.48
CA ASP A 67 -8.27 1.85 11.40
C ASP A 67 -8.29 0.96 10.17
N CYS A 68 -7.46 1.25 9.16
CA CYS A 68 -7.43 0.41 7.97
C CYS A 68 -6.56 -0.82 8.17
N GLU A 69 -6.89 -1.87 7.43
CA GLU A 69 -6.16 -3.13 7.47
C GLU A 69 -5.90 -3.64 6.06
N VAL A 70 -4.67 -4.04 5.80
CA VAL A 70 -4.30 -4.66 4.54
C VAL A 70 -4.44 -6.17 4.69
N ILE A 71 -5.24 -6.78 3.83
CA ILE A 71 -5.47 -8.23 3.85
C ILE A 71 -4.41 -8.88 2.97
N LEU A 72 -3.55 -9.64 3.58
CA LEU A 72 -2.43 -10.33 2.91
C LEU A 72 -2.83 -11.69 2.38
#